data_24696471cbfbc4dbf66c0e0ce620ebd7
#
_entry.id   24696471cbfbc4dbf66c0e0ce620ebd7
#
_cell.length_a   1.000
_cell.length_b   1.000
_cell.length_c   1.000
_cell.angle_alpha   90.00
_cell.angle_beta   90.00
_cell.angle_gamma   90.00
#
_symmetry.space_group_name_H-M   'P 1'
#
loop_
_entity.id
_entity.type
_entity.pdbx_description
1 polymer ?
#
loop_
_entity_poly.entity_id
_entity_poly.type
_entity_poly.pdbx_seq_one_letter_code
_entity_poly.pdbx_strand_id
1 'polypeptide(L)'
;MKSLVLIILSVSLAVGQSLFDGKSLKGWVVQEKEAWMWTVKDGAIVGGSLDKNVPHNTFITTEKRHKDFELTLQVKVEGKRPNAGIQVRSERIKDHHEMVGYQADVGPGYWGKLYDESRRRQFLAPFATKEAAKAAKGGWNDYKIRCEGKRIRMWINGILTCDYTEKDESIPLDGYIALQAHSGPPFEASYRKITLKEL
;
A
#
# COMPACT_ATOMS: atom_id res chain seq x y z
N MET A 1 56.24 13.45 11.58
CA MET A 1 55.42 12.66 10.65
C MET A 1 53.97 12.74 11.13
N LYS A 2 53.07 13.40 10.40
CA LYS A 2 51.66 13.51 10.77
C LYS A 2 50.90 12.39 10.03
N SER A 3 50.40 11.40 10.76
CA SER A 3 49.56 10.32 10.20
C SER A 3 48.20 10.91 9.80
N LEU A 4 47.86 10.79 8.52
CA LEU A 4 46.58 11.14 7.97
C LEU A 4 45.66 9.91 8.18
N VAL A 5 44.66 10.02 9.06
CA VAL A 5 43.63 9.00 9.24
C VAL A 5 42.55 9.23 8.19
N LEU A 6 42.49 8.36 7.22
CA LEU A 6 41.45 8.37 6.18
C LEU A 6 40.20 7.67 6.75
N ILE A 7 39.18 8.46 7.09
CA ILE A 7 37.87 7.94 7.49
C ILE A 7 37.10 7.59 6.21
N ILE A 8 37.01 6.29 5.90
CA ILE A 8 36.15 5.78 4.82
C ILE A 8 34.73 5.71 5.34
N LEU A 9 33.88 6.69 4.98
CA LEU A 9 32.45 6.58 5.17
C LEU A 9 31.91 5.53 4.16
N SER A 10 31.58 4.35 4.65
CA SER A 10 30.82 3.37 3.87
C SER A 10 29.36 3.83 3.77
N VAL A 11 28.94 4.35 2.63
CA VAL A 11 27.53 4.56 2.32
C VAL A 11 26.94 3.18 2.03
N SER A 12 26.30 2.59 3.03
CA SER A 12 25.48 1.38 2.83
C SER A 12 24.23 1.79 2.03
N LEU A 13 24.19 1.44 0.76
CA LEU A 13 22.96 1.50 -0.02
C LEU A 13 21.99 0.48 0.60
N ALA A 14 21.02 0.95 1.37
CA ALA A 14 19.96 0.11 1.91
C ALA A 14 19.20 -0.54 0.75
N VAL A 15 19.47 -1.80 0.50
CA VAL A 15 18.72 -2.62 -0.46
C VAL A 15 17.32 -2.86 0.09
N GLY A 16 16.28 -2.60 -0.72
CA GLY A 16 14.91 -2.82 -0.29
C GLY A 16 14.68 -4.31 0.07
N GLN A 17 14.02 -4.54 1.20
CA GLN A 17 13.62 -5.88 1.65
C GLN A 17 12.37 -6.32 0.88
N SER A 18 12.34 -7.56 0.38
CA SER A 18 11.10 -8.15 -0.15
C SER A 18 10.13 -8.45 1.00
N LEU A 19 8.90 -7.96 0.91
CA LEU A 19 7.81 -8.27 1.84
C LEU A 19 6.96 -9.47 1.38
N PHE A 20 7.22 -10.02 0.19
CA PHE A 20 6.48 -11.15 -0.36
C PHE A 20 7.42 -12.06 -1.15
N ASP A 21 7.38 -13.34 -0.85
CA ASP A 21 8.24 -14.37 -1.44
C ASP A 21 7.73 -14.91 -2.80
N GLY A 22 6.55 -14.45 -3.24
CA GLY A 22 5.87 -14.93 -4.44
C GLY A 22 5.15 -16.28 -4.29
N LYS A 23 5.15 -16.88 -3.10
CA LYS A 23 4.68 -18.26 -2.89
C LYS A 23 3.73 -18.44 -1.71
N SER A 24 3.89 -17.63 -0.65
CA SER A 24 3.15 -17.80 0.59
C SER A 24 2.76 -16.45 1.22
N LEU A 25 1.78 -16.48 2.12
CA LEU A 25 1.39 -15.31 2.93
C LEU A 25 2.27 -15.14 4.17
N LYS A 26 3.46 -15.78 4.23
CA LYS A 26 4.40 -15.59 5.33
C LYS A 26 4.81 -14.12 5.46
N GLY A 27 4.77 -13.58 6.69
CA GLY A 27 5.01 -12.15 6.97
C GLY A 27 3.76 -11.27 6.83
N TRP A 28 2.62 -11.89 6.51
CA TRP A 28 1.33 -11.22 6.40
C TRP A 28 0.30 -11.84 7.34
N VAL A 29 -0.54 -10.99 7.92
CA VAL A 29 -1.58 -11.37 8.88
C VAL A 29 -2.96 -11.06 8.28
N VAL A 30 -3.80 -12.06 8.19
CA VAL A 30 -5.21 -11.95 7.82
C VAL A 30 -6.08 -12.40 9.00
N GLN A 31 -7.26 -11.79 9.19
CA GLN A 31 -8.21 -12.26 10.19
C GLN A 31 -8.76 -13.63 9.76
N GLU A 32 -8.89 -14.56 10.68
CA GLU A 32 -9.31 -15.95 10.40
C GLU A 32 -10.60 -16.02 9.58
N LYS A 33 -11.60 -15.22 9.95
CA LYS A 33 -12.90 -15.14 9.26
C LYS A 33 -12.82 -14.61 7.83
N GLU A 34 -11.72 -13.93 7.49
CA GLU A 34 -11.46 -13.30 6.19
C GLU A 34 -10.48 -14.10 5.32
N ALA A 35 -9.87 -15.16 5.87
CA ALA A 35 -8.82 -15.94 5.22
C ALA A 35 -9.24 -16.50 3.84
N TRP A 36 -10.52 -16.83 3.66
CA TRP A 36 -11.04 -17.32 2.39
C TRP A 36 -11.02 -16.30 1.26
N MET A 37 -10.89 -15.00 1.56
CA MET A 37 -10.82 -13.90 0.58
C MET A 37 -9.39 -13.62 0.14
N TRP A 38 -8.38 -14.26 0.72
CA TRP A 38 -6.98 -14.03 0.42
C TRP A 38 -6.28 -15.31 0.00
N THR A 39 -5.54 -15.25 -1.10
CA THR A 39 -4.78 -16.40 -1.62
C THR A 39 -3.50 -15.95 -2.27
N VAL A 40 -2.64 -16.90 -2.63
CA VAL A 40 -1.48 -16.67 -3.51
C VAL A 40 -1.73 -17.39 -4.83
N LYS A 41 -1.68 -16.64 -5.93
CA LYS A 41 -1.91 -17.15 -7.29
C LYS A 41 -0.95 -16.46 -8.26
N ASP A 42 -0.28 -17.21 -9.11
CA ASP A 42 0.61 -16.71 -10.15
C ASP A 42 1.68 -15.72 -9.66
N GLY A 43 2.26 -15.99 -8.47
CA GLY A 43 3.28 -15.15 -7.87
C GLY A 43 2.76 -13.80 -7.34
N ALA A 44 1.46 -13.71 -7.04
CA ALA A 44 0.81 -12.54 -6.46
C ALA A 44 -0.02 -12.90 -5.24
N ILE A 45 -0.11 -11.98 -4.27
CA ILE A 45 -1.17 -12.00 -3.25
C ILE A 45 -2.43 -11.51 -3.93
N VAL A 46 -3.51 -12.27 -3.82
CA VAL A 46 -4.81 -11.97 -4.43
C VAL A 46 -5.86 -11.83 -3.35
N GLY A 47 -6.53 -10.68 -3.31
CA GLY A 47 -7.69 -10.42 -2.47
C GLY A 47 -8.96 -10.32 -3.29
N GLY A 48 -10.06 -10.88 -2.75
CA GLY A 48 -11.35 -10.93 -3.42
C GLY A 48 -11.61 -12.25 -4.16
N SER A 49 -12.56 -12.24 -5.07
CA SER A 49 -12.95 -13.42 -5.88
C SER A 49 -13.68 -12.97 -7.14
N LEU A 50 -13.41 -13.60 -8.28
CA LEU A 50 -14.15 -13.38 -9.53
C LEU A 50 -15.53 -14.05 -9.53
N ASP A 51 -15.77 -14.98 -8.61
CA ASP A 51 -16.99 -15.80 -8.54
C ASP A 51 -17.96 -15.35 -7.44
N LYS A 52 -17.46 -14.67 -6.42
CA LYS A 52 -18.22 -14.30 -5.22
C LYS A 52 -18.08 -12.80 -4.91
N ASN A 53 -19.15 -12.23 -4.36
CA ASN A 53 -19.07 -10.88 -3.79
C ASN A 53 -18.09 -10.84 -2.62
N VAL A 54 -17.39 -9.71 -2.46
CA VAL A 54 -16.65 -9.36 -1.25
C VAL A 54 -17.66 -8.72 -0.29
N PRO A 55 -18.01 -9.36 0.83
CA PRO A 55 -19.13 -8.94 1.67
C PRO A 55 -18.89 -7.63 2.43
N HIS A 56 -17.65 -7.37 2.79
CA HIS A 56 -17.17 -6.17 3.48
C HIS A 56 -15.71 -5.93 3.09
N ASN A 57 -15.19 -4.75 3.39
CA ASN A 57 -13.76 -4.48 3.19
C ASN A 57 -12.94 -5.49 3.97
N THR A 58 -11.91 -6.03 3.34
CA THR A 58 -10.99 -6.99 3.94
C THR A 58 -9.56 -6.59 3.70
N PHE A 59 -8.70 -6.90 4.66
CA PHE A 59 -7.30 -6.48 4.65
C PHE A 59 -6.36 -7.61 5.07
N ILE A 60 -5.20 -7.67 4.43
CA ILE A 60 -4.04 -8.43 4.90
C ILE A 60 -2.94 -7.45 5.27
N THR A 61 -2.38 -7.56 6.47
CA THR A 61 -1.41 -6.59 7.02
C THR A 61 -0.03 -7.19 7.16
N THR A 62 1.01 -6.37 7.10
CA THR A 62 2.35 -6.77 7.56
C THR A 62 2.32 -7.15 9.05
N GLU A 63 3.23 -8.05 9.47
CA GLU A 63 3.42 -8.37 10.90
C GLU A 63 4.06 -7.23 11.68
N LYS A 64 4.85 -6.39 10.99
CA LYS A 64 5.61 -5.27 11.58
C LYS A 64 5.02 -3.93 11.21
N ARG A 65 5.22 -2.97 12.08
CA ARG A 65 4.93 -1.55 11.85
C ARG A 65 6.10 -0.89 11.13
N HIS A 66 5.80 0.13 10.33
CA HIS A 66 6.78 0.91 9.56
C HIS A 66 6.52 2.39 9.74
N LYS A 67 7.58 3.18 9.83
CA LYS A 67 7.51 4.64 10.06
C LYS A 67 7.88 5.43 8.80
N ASP A 68 9.16 5.49 8.49
CA ASP A 68 9.68 6.18 7.30
C ASP A 68 10.19 5.14 6.33
N PHE A 69 9.59 5.08 5.14
CA PHE A 69 9.89 4.02 4.17
C PHE A 69 9.54 4.43 2.74
N GLU A 70 10.09 3.70 1.80
CA GLU A 70 9.64 3.63 0.41
C GLU A 70 9.15 2.22 0.11
N LEU A 71 7.85 2.11 -0.19
CA LEU A 71 7.18 0.88 -0.61
C LEU A 71 7.02 0.90 -2.12
N THR A 72 7.42 -0.19 -2.78
CA THR A 72 7.15 -0.40 -4.21
C THR A 72 6.48 -1.74 -4.41
N LEU A 73 5.52 -1.79 -5.31
CA LEU A 73 4.82 -3.00 -5.70
C LEU A 73 4.20 -2.88 -7.08
N GLN A 74 3.75 -4.00 -7.62
CA GLN A 74 2.87 -4.02 -8.77
C GLN A 74 1.46 -4.43 -8.32
N VAL A 75 0.45 -3.74 -8.85
CA VAL A 75 -0.96 -4.03 -8.57
C VAL A 75 -1.77 -4.09 -9.85
N LYS A 76 -2.72 -5.02 -9.89
CA LYS A 76 -3.69 -5.22 -10.96
C LYS A 76 -5.06 -5.48 -10.33
N VAL A 77 -6.12 -4.98 -10.95
CA VAL A 77 -7.49 -5.30 -10.56
C VAL A 77 -8.28 -5.80 -11.77
N GLU A 78 -9.14 -6.79 -11.53
CA GLU A 78 -9.97 -7.44 -12.56
C GLU A 78 -11.37 -7.70 -12.02
N GLY A 79 -12.35 -7.80 -12.91
CA GLY A 79 -13.74 -8.12 -12.54
C GLY A 79 -14.69 -6.93 -12.60
N LYS A 80 -15.78 -6.98 -11.84
CA LYS A 80 -16.86 -6.00 -11.90
C LYS A 80 -16.63 -4.89 -10.89
N ARG A 81 -16.49 -3.63 -11.38
CA ARG A 81 -16.31 -2.44 -10.53
C ARG A 81 -15.23 -2.65 -9.44
N PRO A 82 -14.01 -3.06 -9.84
CA PRO A 82 -12.98 -3.38 -8.87
C PRO A 82 -12.58 -2.14 -8.07
N ASN A 83 -12.47 -2.30 -6.75
CA ASN A 83 -12.01 -1.29 -5.83
C ASN A 83 -11.11 -1.94 -4.78
N ALA A 84 -9.95 -1.35 -4.55
CA ALA A 84 -8.93 -1.89 -3.68
C ALA A 84 -8.05 -0.75 -3.14
N GLY A 85 -7.06 -1.08 -2.32
CA GLY A 85 -6.16 -0.08 -1.76
C GLY A 85 -4.89 -0.67 -1.17
N ILE A 86 -3.94 0.22 -0.90
CA ILE A 86 -2.73 -0.06 -0.15
C ILE A 86 -2.75 0.87 1.06
N GLN A 87 -2.92 0.29 2.24
CA GLN A 87 -2.87 1.02 3.51
C GLN A 87 -1.42 1.26 3.91
N VAL A 88 -1.14 2.45 4.43
CA VAL A 88 0.16 2.81 5.00
C VAL A 88 -0.04 3.53 6.33
N ARG A 89 0.85 3.26 7.31
CA ARG A 89 0.76 3.85 8.65
C ARG A 89 -0.63 3.70 9.26
N SER A 90 -1.23 2.52 9.09
CA SER A 90 -2.61 2.25 9.45
C SER A 90 -2.70 1.26 10.59
N GLU A 91 -3.83 1.27 11.30
CA GLU A 91 -4.14 0.38 12.41
C GLU A 91 -5.38 -0.45 12.10
N ARG A 92 -5.43 -1.68 12.64
CA ARG A 92 -6.68 -2.43 12.68
C ARG A 92 -7.62 -1.84 13.73
N ILE A 93 -8.88 -1.71 13.37
CA ILE A 93 -9.91 -1.41 14.36
C ILE A 93 -10.22 -2.71 15.12
N LYS A 94 -10.12 -2.64 16.45
CA LYS A 94 -10.33 -3.81 17.32
C LYS A 94 -11.72 -4.41 17.07
N ASP A 95 -11.76 -5.74 16.94
CA ASP A 95 -12.98 -6.52 16.74
C ASP A 95 -13.82 -6.11 15.51
N HIS A 96 -13.16 -5.51 14.50
CA HIS A 96 -13.80 -5.03 13.29
C HIS A 96 -12.99 -5.44 12.03
N HIS A 97 -13.65 -5.50 10.87
CA HIS A 97 -13.01 -5.81 9.60
C HIS A 97 -12.24 -4.61 9.01
N GLU A 98 -12.53 -3.39 9.43
CA GLU A 98 -11.91 -2.17 8.91
C GLU A 98 -10.54 -1.89 9.49
N MET A 99 -9.82 -1.02 8.76
CA MET A 99 -8.61 -0.36 9.23
C MET A 99 -8.82 1.16 9.31
N VAL A 100 -8.01 1.83 10.12
CA VAL A 100 -7.96 3.28 10.21
C VAL A 100 -6.58 3.78 9.79
N GLY A 101 -6.53 4.73 8.87
CA GLY A 101 -5.27 5.33 8.40
C GLY A 101 -5.28 5.75 6.94
N TYR A 102 -4.10 5.93 6.37
CA TYR A 102 -3.94 6.40 5.00
C TYR A 102 -4.06 5.25 3.99
N GLN A 103 -4.86 5.45 2.96
CA GLN A 103 -5.03 4.49 1.86
C GLN A 103 -4.64 5.12 0.53
N ALA A 104 -3.71 4.46 -0.14
CA ALA A 104 -3.41 4.70 -1.54
C ALA A 104 -4.39 3.90 -2.39
N ASP A 105 -5.34 4.59 -3.01
CA ASP A 105 -6.46 3.96 -3.69
C ASP A 105 -6.08 3.28 -5.00
N VAL A 106 -6.78 2.18 -5.29
CA VAL A 106 -6.61 1.31 -6.45
C VAL A 106 -7.98 0.99 -7.05
N GLY A 107 -8.17 1.33 -8.32
CA GLY A 107 -9.40 1.01 -9.06
C GLY A 107 -9.86 2.16 -9.98
N PRO A 108 -10.73 1.88 -10.95
CA PRO A 108 -11.25 2.90 -11.86
C PRO A 108 -11.90 4.06 -11.11
N GLY A 109 -11.44 5.29 -11.39
CA GLY A 109 -11.91 6.50 -10.71
C GLY A 109 -11.23 6.83 -9.38
N TYR A 110 -10.42 5.89 -8.84
CA TYR A 110 -9.75 6.02 -7.54
C TYR A 110 -8.22 6.03 -7.65
N TRP A 111 -7.64 5.44 -8.68
CA TRP A 111 -6.21 5.29 -8.85
C TRP A 111 -5.41 6.53 -8.46
N GLY A 112 -4.47 6.34 -7.51
CA GLY A 112 -3.52 7.37 -7.11
C GLY A 112 -4.06 8.46 -6.21
N LYS A 113 -5.29 8.36 -5.72
CA LYS A 113 -5.84 9.23 -4.68
C LYS A 113 -5.39 8.75 -3.31
N LEU A 114 -5.17 9.68 -2.40
CA LEU A 114 -4.90 9.40 -0.98
C LEU A 114 -6.19 9.60 -0.19
N TYR A 115 -6.72 8.52 0.36
CA TYR A 115 -7.92 8.50 1.18
C TYR A 115 -7.57 8.32 2.66
N ASP A 116 -8.36 8.88 3.56
CA ASP A 116 -8.22 8.69 5.01
C ASP A 116 -9.29 7.72 5.51
N GLU A 117 -8.94 6.43 5.51
CA GLU A 117 -9.85 5.34 5.83
C GLU A 117 -10.27 5.37 7.29
N SER A 118 -11.57 5.28 7.52
CA SER A 118 -12.22 5.19 8.84
C SER A 118 -11.94 6.33 9.83
N ARG A 119 -11.03 7.27 9.52
CA ARG A 119 -10.72 8.43 10.36
C ARG A 119 -11.49 9.66 9.87
N ARG A 120 -11.01 10.34 8.80
CA ARG A 120 -11.68 11.52 8.20
C ARG A 120 -12.65 11.15 7.08
N ARG A 121 -12.53 9.97 6.49
CA ARG A 121 -13.36 9.42 5.42
C ARG A 121 -13.45 10.35 4.20
N GLN A 122 -12.31 10.90 3.80
CA GLN A 122 -12.21 11.83 2.68
C GLN A 122 -10.88 11.72 1.96
N PHE A 123 -10.81 12.20 0.73
CA PHE A 123 -9.56 12.39 0.02
C PHE A 123 -8.79 13.57 0.63
N LEU A 124 -7.48 13.36 0.84
CA LEU A 124 -6.65 14.31 1.59
C LEU A 124 -5.97 15.36 0.72
N ALA A 125 -5.79 15.08 -0.57
CA ALA A 125 -5.17 15.97 -1.52
C ALA A 125 -5.76 15.81 -2.93
N PRO A 126 -5.74 16.87 -3.74
CA PRO A 126 -5.99 16.74 -5.17
C PRO A 126 -4.86 15.94 -5.84
N PHE A 127 -5.04 15.56 -7.10
CA PHE A 127 -3.94 15.01 -7.88
C PHE A 127 -2.77 16.02 -7.97
N ALA A 128 -1.55 15.50 -7.83
CA ALA A 128 -0.33 16.32 -7.87
C ALA A 128 -0.09 16.95 -9.25
N THR A 129 -0.53 16.28 -10.31
CA THR A 129 -0.39 16.75 -11.72
C THR A 129 -1.67 16.47 -12.51
N LYS A 130 -1.82 17.13 -13.68
CA LYS A 130 -2.94 16.86 -14.58
C LYS A 130 -2.90 15.45 -15.18
N GLU A 131 -1.71 14.88 -15.36
CA GLU A 131 -1.47 13.54 -15.88
C GLU A 131 -1.77 12.44 -14.86
N ALA A 132 -1.77 12.78 -13.58
CA ALA A 132 -1.96 11.83 -12.47
C ALA A 132 -3.28 11.06 -12.59
N ALA A 133 -4.36 11.70 -13.02
CA ALA A 133 -5.66 11.06 -13.21
C ALA A 133 -5.65 9.94 -14.27
N LYS A 134 -4.65 9.92 -15.16
CA LYS A 134 -4.47 8.95 -16.25
C LYS A 134 -3.21 8.08 -16.06
N ALA A 135 -2.61 8.10 -14.89
CA ALA A 135 -1.35 7.39 -14.61
C ALA A 135 -1.50 5.87 -14.67
N ALA A 136 -2.65 5.33 -14.25
CA ALA A 136 -2.92 3.91 -14.28
C ALA A 136 -3.32 3.42 -15.68
N LYS A 137 -2.91 2.20 -16.00
CA LYS A 137 -3.17 1.51 -17.27
C LYS A 137 -3.94 0.22 -17.01
N GLY A 138 -4.45 -0.40 -18.05
CA GLY A 138 -4.95 -1.77 -17.96
C GLY A 138 -3.84 -2.76 -17.57
N GLY A 139 -4.18 -3.78 -16.81
CA GLY A 139 -3.24 -4.78 -16.32
C GLY A 139 -2.40 -4.30 -15.13
N TRP A 140 -1.13 -4.75 -15.07
CA TRP A 140 -0.24 -4.43 -13.97
C TRP A 140 0.24 -2.98 -14.00
N ASN A 141 0.16 -2.32 -12.84
CA ASN A 141 0.66 -0.96 -12.63
C ASN A 141 1.75 -0.97 -11.55
N ASP A 142 2.85 -0.27 -11.79
CA ASP A 142 3.86 0.00 -10.78
C ASP A 142 3.32 1.06 -9.83
N TYR A 143 3.27 0.74 -8.54
CA TYR A 143 2.88 1.67 -7.48
C TYR A 143 4.07 1.92 -6.57
N LYS A 144 4.38 3.18 -6.29
CA LYS A 144 5.37 3.58 -5.29
C LYS A 144 4.73 4.52 -4.29
N ILE A 145 4.98 4.26 -3.00
CA ILE A 145 4.53 5.09 -1.88
C ILE A 145 5.75 5.41 -1.02
N ARG A 146 6.02 6.68 -0.77
CA ARG A 146 7.08 7.12 0.13
C ARG A 146 6.47 7.90 1.29
N CYS A 147 6.70 7.40 2.49
CA CYS A 147 6.35 8.03 3.75
C CYS A 147 7.65 8.51 4.41
N GLU A 148 7.80 9.81 4.65
CA GLU A 148 9.00 10.41 5.24
C GLU A 148 8.59 11.56 6.15
N GLY A 149 8.82 11.44 7.45
CA GLY A 149 8.22 12.34 8.44
C GLY A 149 6.71 12.43 8.23
N LYS A 150 6.16 13.63 8.10
CA LYS A 150 4.73 13.87 7.87
C LYS A 150 4.32 13.79 6.39
N ARG A 151 5.26 13.64 5.46
CA ARG A 151 4.99 13.71 4.02
C ARG A 151 4.71 12.33 3.44
N ILE A 152 3.65 12.21 2.64
CA ILE A 152 3.27 11.01 1.89
C ILE A 152 3.25 11.39 0.41
N ARG A 153 4.05 10.69 -0.39
CA ARG A 153 4.12 10.86 -1.84
C ARG A 153 3.81 9.54 -2.52
N MET A 154 3.03 9.60 -3.60
CA MET A 154 2.62 8.40 -4.34
C MET A 154 2.87 8.58 -5.83
N TRP A 155 3.28 7.51 -6.48
CA TRP A 155 3.49 7.46 -7.94
C TRP A 155 2.84 6.21 -8.51
N ILE A 156 2.25 6.33 -9.68
CA ILE A 156 1.79 5.22 -10.50
C ILE A 156 2.50 5.30 -11.85
N ASN A 157 3.16 4.20 -12.26
CA ASN A 157 3.92 4.11 -13.50
C ASN A 157 4.92 5.28 -13.68
N GLY A 158 5.55 5.70 -12.58
CA GLY A 158 6.51 6.81 -12.54
C GLY A 158 5.89 8.22 -12.48
N ILE A 159 4.58 8.37 -12.63
CA ILE A 159 3.88 9.68 -12.56
C ILE A 159 3.49 9.95 -11.11
N LEU A 160 3.90 11.12 -10.58
CA LEU A 160 3.51 11.58 -9.23
C LEU A 160 2.00 11.84 -9.20
N THR A 161 1.27 11.08 -8.37
CA THR A 161 -0.18 11.18 -8.25
C THR A 161 -0.62 11.97 -7.02
N CYS A 162 0.12 11.86 -5.92
CA CYS A 162 -0.17 12.57 -4.68
C CYS A 162 1.11 13.06 -4.02
N ASP A 163 1.03 14.25 -3.45
CA ASP A 163 2.05 14.84 -2.57
C ASP A 163 1.32 15.53 -1.43
N TYR A 164 1.26 14.87 -0.28
CA TYR A 164 0.51 15.31 0.89
C TYR A 164 1.42 15.45 2.10
N THR A 165 1.21 16.49 2.90
CA THR A 165 1.87 16.65 4.20
C THR A 165 0.82 16.75 5.29
N GLU A 166 0.86 15.82 6.25
CA GLU A 166 -0.05 15.80 7.40
C GLU A 166 0.18 17.01 8.30
N LYS A 167 -0.91 17.68 8.64
CA LYS A 167 -0.91 18.88 9.49
C LYS A 167 -1.31 18.58 10.93
N ASP A 168 -2.02 17.48 11.15
CA ASP A 168 -2.46 17.06 12.47
C ASP A 168 -1.31 16.35 13.20
N GLU A 169 -0.81 17.00 14.26
CA GLU A 169 0.28 16.51 15.10
C GLU A 169 -0.09 15.27 15.91
N SER A 170 -1.38 15.02 16.13
CA SER A 170 -1.86 13.90 16.93
C SER A 170 -1.85 12.56 16.18
N ILE A 171 -1.68 12.59 14.84
CA ILE A 171 -1.69 11.37 14.02
C ILE A 171 -0.32 10.70 14.07
N PRO A 172 -0.26 9.41 14.48
CA PRO A 172 0.99 8.66 14.50
C PRO A 172 1.65 8.59 13.12
N LEU A 173 2.99 8.69 13.11
CA LEU A 173 3.79 8.59 11.88
C LEU A 173 4.23 7.15 11.55
N ASP A 174 3.77 6.16 12.30
CA ASP A 174 4.05 4.74 12.10
C ASP A 174 2.76 3.93 12.11
N GLY A 175 2.81 2.74 11.57
CA GLY A 175 1.68 1.80 11.53
C GLY A 175 1.95 0.64 10.57
N TYR A 176 0.95 -0.17 10.35
CA TYR A 176 1.03 -1.30 9.44
C TYR A 176 0.90 -0.86 7.97
N ILE A 177 1.49 -1.65 7.09
CA ILE A 177 1.16 -1.66 5.67
C ILE A 177 0.11 -2.75 5.48
N ALA A 178 -0.94 -2.48 4.70
CA ALA A 178 -1.92 -3.49 4.36
C ALA A 178 -2.34 -3.40 2.90
N LEU A 179 -2.83 -4.52 2.39
CA LEU A 179 -3.49 -4.63 1.10
C LEU A 179 -4.98 -4.79 1.33
N GLN A 180 -5.81 -4.10 0.55
CA GLN A 180 -7.27 -4.13 0.67
C GLN A 180 -7.90 -4.80 -0.54
N ALA A 181 -8.96 -5.59 -0.29
CA ALA A 181 -10.02 -5.85 -1.25
C ALA A 181 -11.31 -5.22 -0.70
N HIS A 182 -11.88 -4.26 -1.44
CA HIS A 182 -13.06 -3.52 -1.01
C HIS A 182 -14.33 -4.36 -1.18
N SER A 183 -15.34 -4.12 -0.37
CA SER A 183 -16.66 -4.73 -0.53
C SER A 183 -17.28 -4.45 -1.90
N GLY A 184 -17.95 -5.43 -2.47
CA GLY A 184 -18.59 -5.22 -3.77
C GLY A 184 -18.86 -6.49 -4.57
N PRO A 185 -19.23 -6.31 -5.84
CA PRO A 185 -19.45 -7.45 -6.76
C PRO A 185 -18.15 -8.20 -7.02
N PRO A 186 -18.21 -9.37 -7.69
CA PRO A 186 -17.04 -10.21 -7.93
C PRO A 186 -15.89 -9.44 -8.62
N PHE A 187 -14.74 -9.40 -7.98
CA PHE A 187 -13.49 -8.84 -8.51
C PHE A 187 -12.28 -9.43 -7.76
N GLU A 188 -11.10 -9.33 -8.36
CA GLU A 188 -9.82 -9.63 -7.73
C GLU A 188 -8.90 -8.42 -7.76
N ALA A 189 -8.19 -8.18 -6.66
CA ALA A 189 -7.05 -7.29 -6.58
C ALA A 189 -5.78 -8.13 -6.36
N SER A 190 -4.83 -8.03 -7.29
CA SER A 190 -3.58 -8.81 -7.28
C SER A 190 -2.40 -7.89 -7.00
N TYR A 191 -1.51 -8.31 -6.07
CA TYR A 191 -0.35 -7.56 -5.61
C TYR A 191 0.91 -8.43 -5.69
N ARG A 192 1.99 -7.92 -6.30
CA ARG A 192 3.26 -8.65 -6.43
C ARG A 192 4.48 -7.74 -6.38
N LYS A 193 5.68 -8.32 -6.33
CA LYS A 193 6.96 -7.59 -6.28
C LYS A 193 6.97 -6.53 -5.19
N ILE A 194 6.45 -6.91 -4.01
CA ILE A 194 6.28 -5.99 -2.87
C ILE A 194 7.63 -5.85 -2.18
N THR A 195 8.23 -4.66 -2.25
CA THR A 195 9.52 -4.37 -1.62
C THR A 195 9.42 -3.11 -0.77
N LEU A 196 10.13 -3.12 0.36
CA LEU A 196 10.20 -2.02 1.31
C LEU A 196 11.65 -1.62 1.52
N LYS A 197 11.91 -0.34 1.49
CA LYS A 197 13.17 0.27 1.93
C LYS A 197 12.87 1.20 3.09
N GLU A 198 13.40 0.88 4.27
CA GLU A 198 13.39 1.82 5.41
C GLU A 198 14.28 3.04 5.09
N LEU A 199 13.91 4.24 5.62
CA LEU A 199 14.56 5.52 5.33
C LEU A 199 15.25 6.10 6.57
#